data_24133f8f5196d03de9c8fcfc59b778ff
#
_entry.id   24133f8f5196d03de9c8fcfc59b778ff
#
_cell.length_a   1.000
_cell.length_b   1.000
_cell.length_c   1.000
_cell.angle_alpha   90.00
_cell.angle_beta   90.00
_cell.angle_gamma   90.00
#
_symmetry.space_group_name_H-M   'P 1'
#
loop_
_entity.id
_entity.type
_entity.pdbx_description
1 polymer ?
#
loop_
_entity_poly.entity_id
_entity_poly.type
_entity_poly.pdbx_seq_one_letter_code
_entity_poly.pdbx_strand_id
1 'polypeptide(L)'
;MHRYQDTIGVMTQATKNVLGEDLVPCSFDPLTGFFRDGCCNTSANDHGTHVICARVTADFLAFSKARGNDLTTPRPEHRFAGLKPGDRWCLCANRWVEALHAGVAPPVVLVSTHMKALAYVSLDELRQHAWAPA
;
A
#
# COMPACT_ATOMS: atom_id res chain seq x y z
N MET A 1 8.41 -27.92 19.69
CA MET A 1 8.35 -27.56 19.35
C MET A 1 7.75 -27.27 19.15
N HIS A 2 7.61 -26.91 19.05
CA HIS A 2 7.33 -26.35 18.59
C HIS A 2 6.73 -26.06 18.67
N ARG A 3 6.78 -26.17 19.11
CA ARG A 3 6.50 -25.70 18.96
C ARG A 3 5.85 -25.29 19.17
N TYR A 4 5.76 -25.10 19.50
CA TYR A 4 5.55 -24.47 19.25
C TYR A 4 5.26 -24.19 19.17
N GLN A 5 5.19 -24.06 19.26
CA GLN A 5 5.25 -23.63 18.85
C GLN A 5 4.78 -23.45 18.54
N ASP A 6 4.71 -23.72 18.76
CA ASP A 6 4.53 -23.40 18.20
C ASP A 6 3.74 -23.09 18.04
N THR A 7 3.51 -22.99 18.18
CA THR A 7 3.14 -22.40 17.89
C THR A 7 2.64 -21.68 17.68
N ILE A 8 2.79 -21.46 17.65
CA ILE A 8 2.64 -20.70 17.39
C ILE A 8 2.47 -20.34 16.57
N GLY A 9 2.89 -20.54 16.35
CA GLY A 9 3.09 -20.25 15.46
C GLY A 9 2.63 -19.95 14.67
N VAL A 10 2.20 -20.12 14.42
CA VAL A 10 1.93 -19.67 13.68
C VAL A 10 1.78 -18.70 13.42
N MET A 11 1.65 -18.60 13.83
CA MET A 11 1.73 -17.68 13.67
C MET A 11 2.31 -17.06 13.08
N THR A 12 2.56 -17.57 12.94
CA THR A 12 3.40 -16.61 12.65
C THR A 12 4.09 -16.69 11.37
N GLN A 13 3.46 -17.02 10.37
CA GLN A 13 3.97 -16.82 9.06
C GLN A 13 3.98 -15.34 8.77
N ALA A 14 5.17 -14.77 8.66
CA ALA A 14 5.30 -13.37 8.34
C ALA A 14 4.72 -13.11 6.95
N THR A 15 3.95 -12.05 6.84
CA THR A 15 3.44 -11.60 5.56
C THR A 15 4.61 -11.14 4.68
N LYS A 16 4.57 -11.49 3.39
CA LYS A 16 5.67 -11.19 2.48
C LYS A 16 5.37 -9.99 1.58
N ASN A 17 6.40 -9.23 1.28
CA ASN A 17 6.34 -8.15 0.30
C ASN A 17 6.62 -8.69 -1.12
N VAL A 18 6.57 -7.79 -2.11
CA VAL A 18 6.77 -8.17 -3.51
C VAL A 18 8.17 -8.69 -3.81
N LEU A 19 9.12 -8.48 -2.91
CA LEU A 19 10.49 -8.97 -3.06
C LEU A 19 10.66 -10.33 -2.39
N GLY A 20 9.63 -10.91 -1.79
CA GLY A 20 9.70 -12.18 -1.09
C GLY A 20 10.28 -12.08 0.31
N GLU A 21 10.45 -10.88 0.82
CA GLU A 21 10.95 -10.61 2.17
C GLU A 21 9.80 -10.27 3.10
N ASP A 22 10.07 -10.16 4.40
CA ASP A 22 9.03 -9.78 5.35
C ASP A 22 8.51 -8.37 5.05
N LEU A 23 7.18 -8.21 5.11
CA LEU A 23 6.53 -6.94 4.83
C LEU A 23 6.93 -5.90 5.88
N VAL A 24 7.45 -4.77 5.40
CA VAL A 24 7.84 -3.64 6.24
C VAL A 24 6.65 -2.67 6.36
N PRO A 25 6.43 -2.03 7.51
CA PRO A 25 5.35 -1.03 7.63
C PRO A 25 5.46 0.08 6.59
N CYS A 26 4.32 0.53 6.09
CA CYS A 26 4.23 1.59 5.09
C CYS A 26 4.25 2.97 5.74
N SER A 27 3.34 3.22 6.68
CA SER A 27 3.29 4.50 7.38
C SER A 27 2.48 4.39 8.67
N PHE A 28 2.99 5.03 9.73
CA PHE A 28 2.26 5.19 10.97
C PHE A 28 1.68 6.61 11.12
N ASP A 29 2.18 7.56 10.33
CA ASP A 29 1.70 8.95 10.35
C ASP A 29 1.83 9.53 8.93
N PRO A 30 0.77 9.52 8.15
CA PRO A 30 -0.59 9.07 8.47
C PRO A 30 -0.65 7.56 8.69
N LEU A 31 -1.49 7.14 9.64
CA LEU A 31 -1.67 5.72 9.92
C LEU A 31 -2.47 5.09 8.77
N THR A 32 -1.88 4.13 8.09
CA THR A 32 -2.45 3.54 6.89
C THR A 32 -2.72 2.05 7.05
N GLY A 33 -3.28 1.47 6.00
CA GLY A 33 -3.56 0.04 5.90
C GLY A 33 -5.04 -0.27 6.11
N PHE A 34 -5.49 -1.35 5.50
CA PHE A 34 -6.86 -1.81 5.68
C PHE A 34 -7.17 -2.03 7.17
N PHE A 35 -6.21 -2.59 7.90
CA PHE A 35 -6.36 -2.83 9.34
C PHE A 35 -5.93 -1.64 10.20
N ARG A 36 -5.47 -0.55 9.61
CA ARG A 36 -4.97 0.63 10.33
C ARG A 36 -3.86 0.29 11.31
N ASP A 37 -2.97 -0.61 10.90
CA ASP A 37 -1.81 -1.01 11.69
C ASP A 37 -0.48 -0.51 11.11
N GLY A 38 -0.56 0.30 10.07
CA GLY A 38 0.62 0.86 9.40
C GLY A 38 1.14 0.02 8.26
N CYS A 39 0.63 -1.19 8.08
CA CYS A 39 1.10 -2.14 7.07
C CYS A 39 0.06 -2.36 5.97
N CYS A 40 0.53 -2.58 4.74
CA CYS A 40 -0.35 -2.83 3.61
C CYS A 40 -0.77 -4.31 3.55
N ASN A 41 -1.32 -4.78 4.67
CA ASN A 41 -1.92 -6.11 4.76
C ASN A 41 -3.32 -6.10 4.16
N THR A 42 -3.80 -7.28 3.78
CA THR A 42 -5.10 -7.42 3.16
C THR A 42 -5.79 -8.69 3.65
N SER A 43 -7.08 -8.79 3.37
CA SER A 43 -7.88 -9.98 3.66
C SER A 43 -8.99 -10.07 2.62
N ALA A 44 -9.79 -11.15 2.69
CA ALA A 44 -10.93 -11.33 1.78
C ALA A 44 -11.96 -10.22 1.92
N ASN A 45 -11.97 -9.51 3.06
CA ASN A 45 -12.90 -8.40 3.30
C ASN A 45 -12.40 -7.07 2.76
N ASP A 46 -11.15 -7.01 2.31
CA ASP A 46 -10.56 -5.80 1.73
C ASP A 46 -10.88 -5.77 0.24
N HIS A 47 -12.07 -5.29 -0.10
CA HIS A 47 -12.55 -5.28 -1.49
C HIS A 47 -11.70 -4.40 -2.41
N GLY A 48 -11.06 -3.37 -1.87
CA GLY A 48 -10.18 -2.51 -2.64
C GLY A 48 -8.78 -3.06 -2.83
N THR A 49 -8.42 -4.09 -2.07
CA THR A 49 -7.08 -4.68 -2.07
C THR A 49 -6.01 -3.60 -1.91
N HIS A 50 -5.93 -3.03 -0.70
CA HIS A 50 -5.06 -1.88 -0.39
C HIS A 50 -3.66 -2.38 -0.05
N VAL A 51 -2.90 -2.77 -1.07
CA VAL A 51 -1.65 -3.52 -0.91
C VAL A 51 -0.41 -2.80 -1.43
N ILE A 52 -0.56 -1.66 -2.12
CA ILE A 52 0.59 -0.97 -2.71
C ILE A 52 0.95 0.25 -1.86
N CYS A 53 2.10 0.17 -1.18
CA CYS A 53 2.61 1.32 -0.43
C CYS A 53 3.25 2.30 -1.41
N ALA A 54 2.69 3.49 -1.53
CA ALA A 54 3.21 4.50 -2.43
C ALA A 54 3.40 5.83 -1.71
N ARG A 55 4.38 6.58 -2.16
CA ARG A 55 4.60 7.96 -1.72
C ARG A 55 3.82 8.85 -2.67
N VAL A 56 2.68 9.36 -2.20
CA VAL A 56 1.76 10.07 -3.08
C VAL A 56 2.35 11.40 -3.55
N THR A 57 1.94 11.81 -4.75
CA THR A 57 2.36 13.05 -5.38
C THR A 57 1.14 13.94 -5.60
N ALA A 58 1.38 15.24 -5.82
CA ALA A 58 0.30 16.17 -6.13
C ALA A 58 -0.47 15.72 -7.38
N ASP A 59 0.26 15.28 -8.41
CA ASP A 59 -0.36 14.84 -9.67
C ASP A 59 -1.23 13.60 -9.46
N PHE A 60 -0.74 12.63 -8.70
CA PHE A 60 -1.54 11.43 -8.40
C PHE A 60 -2.79 11.78 -7.60
N LEU A 61 -2.65 12.63 -6.57
CA LEU A 61 -3.78 13.00 -5.73
C LEU A 61 -4.87 13.70 -6.54
N ALA A 62 -4.49 14.61 -7.43
CA ALA A 62 -5.45 15.30 -8.31
C ALA A 62 -6.12 14.32 -9.27
N PHE A 63 -5.36 13.42 -9.86
CA PHE A 63 -5.87 12.39 -10.77
C PHE A 63 -6.86 11.48 -10.05
N SER A 64 -6.47 11.00 -8.88
CA SER A 64 -7.30 10.08 -8.09
C SER A 64 -8.62 10.73 -7.70
N LYS A 65 -8.58 11.99 -7.27
CA LYS A 65 -9.80 12.74 -6.93
C LYS A 65 -10.71 12.88 -8.14
N ALA A 66 -10.15 13.22 -9.30
CA ALA A 66 -10.92 13.38 -10.54
C ALA A 66 -11.57 12.06 -10.98
N ARG A 67 -10.97 10.93 -10.60
CA ARG A 67 -11.49 9.60 -10.93
C ARG A 67 -12.41 9.03 -9.85
N GLY A 68 -12.80 9.83 -8.88
CA GLY A 68 -13.77 9.44 -7.88
C GLY A 68 -13.18 8.86 -6.60
N ASN A 69 -11.87 8.92 -6.43
CA ASN A 69 -11.20 8.44 -5.22
C ASN A 69 -10.45 9.60 -4.57
N ASP A 70 -11.19 10.41 -3.82
CA ASP A 70 -10.64 11.60 -3.16
C ASP A 70 -9.87 11.20 -1.91
N LEU A 71 -8.55 11.34 -1.96
CA LEU A 71 -7.66 11.03 -0.84
C LEU A 71 -7.19 12.29 -0.10
N THR A 72 -7.65 13.49 -0.50
CA THR A 72 -7.18 14.74 0.06
C THR A 72 -8.14 15.35 1.08
N THR A 73 -9.43 15.07 0.97
CA THR A 73 -10.43 15.64 1.87
C THR A 73 -10.44 14.88 3.19
N PRO A 74 -10.27 15.58 4.33
CA PRO A 74 -10.36 14.91 5.63
C PRO A 74 -11.71 14.21 5.84
N ARG A 75 -11.68 13.06 6.48
CA ARG A 75 -12.85 12.28 6.86
C ARG A 75 -12.74 11.91 8.34
N PRO A 76 -13.12 12.84 9.23
CA PRO A 76 -12.98 12.60 10.68
C PRO A 76 -13.70 11.34 11.16
N GLU A 77 -14.83 10.99 10.54
CA GLU A 77 -15.59 9.79 10.89
C GLU A 77 -14.81 8.51 10.64
N HIS A 78 -13.79 8.56 9.77
CA HIS A 78 -12.89 7.43 9.51
C HIS A 78 -11.49 7.67 10.05
N ARG A 79 -11.32 8.70 10.89
CA ARG A 79 -10.02 9.09 11.43
C ARG A 79 -8.98 9.32 10.34
N PHE A 80 -9.43 9.93 9.25
CA PHE A 80 -8.59 10.19 8.08
C PHE A 80 -8.40 11.69 7.94
N ALA A 81 -7.14 12.13 8.04
CA ALA A 81 -6.80 13.55 8.01
C ALA A 81 -6.63 14.12 6.59
N GLY A 82 -6.74 13.26 5.57
CA GLY A 82 -6.42 13.65 4.21
C GLY A 82 -4.93 13.53 3.93
N LEU A 83 -4.57 13.17 2.70
CA LEU A 83 -3.17 13.01 2.32
C LEU A 83 -2.62 14.28 1.69
N LYS A 84 -1.33 14.49 1.90
CA LYS A 84 -0.55 15.56 1.28
C LYS A 84 0.57 14.94 0.44
N PRO A 85 1.06 15.64 -0.58
CA PRO A 85 2.21 15.13 -1.33
C PRO A 85 3.35 14.77 -0.39
N GLY A 86 3.94 13.59 -0.61
CA GLY A 86 4.99 13.06 0.24
C GLY A 86 4.52 12.06 1.28
N ASP A 87 3.24 12.03 1.61
CA ASP A 87 2.70 11.03 2.52
C ASP A 87 2.76 9.64 1.87
N ARG A 88 2.95 8.61 2.71
CA ARG A 88 2.90 7.23 2.24
C ARG A 88 1.56 6.62 2.63
N TRP A 89 1.02 5.84 1.74
CA TRP A 89 -0.32 5.29 1.91
C TRP A 89 -0.45 3.94 1.22
N CYS A 90 -1.21 3.03 1.82
CA CYS A 90 -1.53 1.75 1.20
C CYS A 90 -2.65 1.96 0.19
N LEU A 91 -2.30 2.01 -1.09
CA LEU A 91 -3.25 2.27 -2.16
C LEU A 91 -3.96 1.01 -2.61
N CYS A 92 -5.21 1.18 -3.03
CA CYS A 92 -5.93 0.17 -3.78
C CYS A 92 -5.13 -0.19 -5.02
N ALA A 93 -4.89 -1.49 -5.24
CA ALA A 93 -4.06 -1.94 -6.36
C ALA A 93 -4.57 -1.45 -7.71
N ASN A 94 -5.89 -1.52 -7.93
CA ASN A 94 -6.47 -1.07 -9.19
C ASN A 94 -6.36 0.44 -9.39
N ARG A 95 -6.36 1.22 -8.31
CA ARG A 95 -6.19 2.68 -8.41
C ARG A 95 -4.76 3.02 -8.82
N TRP A 96 -3.79 2.25 -8.33
CA TRP A 96 -2.41 2.45 -8.75
C TRP A 96 -2.21 2.09 -10.23
N VAL A 97 -2.80 0.96 -10.66
CA VAL A 97 -2.72 0.52 -12.06
C VAL A 97 -3.40 1.53 -12.99
N GLU A 98 -4.54 2.08 -12.57
CA GLU A 98 -5.22 3.13 -13.32
C GLU A 98 -4.31 4.35 -13.50
N ALA A 99 -3.61 4.74 -12.43
CA ALA A 99 -2.66 5.86 -12.49
C ALA A 99 -1.45 5.52 -13.36
N LEU A 100 -1.00 4.26 -13.35
CA LEU A 100 0.09 3.81 -14.20
C LEU A 100 -0.25 4.02 -15.67
N HIS A 101 -1.45 3.62 -16.08
CA HIS A 101 -1.88 3.77 -17.46
C HIS A 101 -2.06 5.23 -17.86
N ALA A 102 -2.29 6.11 -16.90
CA ALA A 102 -2.46 7.55 -17.14
C ALA A 102 -1.12 8.32 -17.04
N GLY A 103 -0.02 7.63 -16.71
CA GLY A 103 1.29 8.26 -16.60
C GLY A 103 1.52 9.05 -15.33
N VAL A 104 0.70 8.83 -14.28
CA VAL A 104 0.81 9.55 -13.01
C VAL A 104 0.93 8.60 -11.80
N ALA A 105 1.40 7.37 -12.01
CA ALA A 105 1.59 6.43 -10.91
C ALA A 105 2.59 6.99 -9.90
N PRO A 106 2.23 7.04 -8.60
CA PRO A 106 3.16 7.53 -7.59
C PRO A 106 4.26 6.50 -7.32
N PRO A 107 5.43 6.95 -6.85
CA PRO A 107 6.53 6.04 -6.52
C PRO A 107 6.11 5.01 -5.48
N VAL A 108 6.62 3.80 -5.63
CA VAL A 108 6.25 2.64 -4.80
C VAL A 108 7.37 2.30 -3.83
N VAL A 109 7.00 2.05 -2.57
CA VAL A 109 7.93 1.53 -1.56
C VAL A 109 7.83 0.00 -1.62
N LEU A 110 8.75 -0.63 -2.34
CA LEU A 110 8.67 -2.06 -2.64
C LEU A 110 8.64 -2.94 -1.40
N VAL A 111 9.51 -2.64 -0.41
CA VAL A 111 9.59 -3.46 0.81
C VAL A 111 8.32 -3.39 1.65
N SER A 112 7.48 -2.38 1.40
CA SER A 112 6.22 -2.17 2.12
C SER A 112 4.99 -2.49 1.28
N THR A 113 5.19 -3.06 0.08
CA THR A 113 4.11 -3.44 -0.83
C THR A 113 3.89 -4.94 -0.71
N HIS A 114 2.65 -5.31 -0.38
CA HIS A 114 2.27 -6.71 -0.16
C HIS A 114 2.41 -7.53 -1.44
N MET A 115 2.84 -8.77 -1.30
CA MET A 115 3.00 -9.71 -2.43
C MET A 115 1.72 -9.84 -3.28
N LYS A 116 0.55 -9.64 -2.69
CA LYS A 116 -0.72 -9.70 -3.41
C LYS A 116 -0.79 -8.70 -4.57
N ALA A 117 0.00 -7.63 -4.53
CA ALA A 117 0.05 -6.65 -5.62
C ALA A 117 0.43 -7.31 -6.95
N LEU A 118 1.19 -8.41 -6.91
CA LEU A 118 1.62 -9.11 -8.11
C LEU A 118 0.47 -9.79 -8.87
N ALA A 119 -0.72 -9.88 -8.25
CA ALA A 119 -1.92 -10.33 -8.96
C ALA A 119 -2.48 -9.25 -9.90
N TYR A 120 -2.03 -8.00 -9.75
CA TYR A 120 -2.56 -6.85 -10.48
C TYR A 120 -1.54 -6.19 -11.40
N VAL A 121 -0.26 -6.28 -11.07
CA VAL A 121 0.80 -5.58 -11.78
C VAL A 121 2.09 -6.38 -11.67
N SER A 122 2.95 -6.34 -12.68
CA SER A 122 4.21 -7.09 -12.66
C SER A 122 5.23 -6.44 -11.72
N LEU A 123 6.15 -7.26 -11.24
CA LEU A 123 7.25 -6.75 -10.42
C LEU A 123 8.12 -5.76 -11.19
N ASP A 124 8.33 -6.00 -12.49
CA ASP A 124 9.10 -5.10 -13.34
C ASP A 124 8.46 -3.71 -13.39
N GLU A 125 7.15 -3.64 -13.54
CA GLU A 125 6.45 -2.36 -13.56
C GLU A 125 6.56 -1.64 -12.22
N LEU A 126 6.44 -2.39 -11.12
CA LEU A 126 6.63 -1.81 -9.79
C LEU A 126 8.05 -1.28 -9.61
N ARG A 127 9.06 -2.03 -10.08
CA ARG A 127 10.45 -1.61 -9.97
C ARG A 127 10.75 -0.35 -10.77
N GLN A 128 10.11 -0.18 -11.93
CA GLN A 128 10.27 1.04 -12.73
C GLN A 128 9.76 2.28 -12.00
N HIS A 129 8.89 2.10 -11.03
CA HIS A 129 8.32 3.18 -10.23
C HIS A 129 8.78 3.13 -8.77
N ALA A 130 9.84 2.38 -8.48
CA ALA A 130 10.34 2.26 -7.12
C ALA A 130 10.80 3.61 -6.58
N TRP A 131 10.36 3.94 -5.37
CA TRP A 131 10.84 5.13 -4.69
C TRP A 131 12.25 4.89 -4.18
N ALA A 132 13.14 5.81 -4.52
CA ALA A 132 14.53 5.77 -4.07
C ALA A 132 14.84 7.10 -3.41
N PRO A 133 15.02 7.13 -2.09
CA PRO A 133 15.44 8.38 -1.44
C PRO A 133 16.82 8.76 -1.92
N ALA A 134 17.02 10.05 -2.16
CA ALA A 134 18.30 10.59 -2.62
C ALA A 134 19.37 10.48 -1.52
#